data_53d626faff1ec499b7470de2dff33955
#
_entry.id   53d626faff1ec499b7470de2dff33955
#
_cell.length_a   1.000
_cell.length_b   1.000
_cell.length_c   1.000
_cell.angle_alpha   90.00
_cell.angle_beta   90.00
_cell.angle_gamma   90.00
#
_symmetry.space_group_name_H-M   'P 1'
#
loop_
_entity.id
_entity.type
_entity.pdbx_description
1 polymer ?
#
loop_
_entity_poly.entity_id
_entity_poly.type
_entity_poly.pdbx_seq_one_letter_code
_entity_poly.pdbx_strand_id
1 'polypeptide(L)'
;MPELSSSPDPPPPGLPPPDLIVSGDQVLTMDPARTMVADAAVLVTGGVITAVLDRADAGRRFPDVPMLGGPGCVVTPGFVNAHQHLTGDRLVRCSIPDDLPPGEAIFTWAVPIHAQHTGDDDELSATLACVEAVTHGVTTTVEAGTVAHPERVAAAMAAVGMRGTVGTWGWDVEDGPFAAPAAEVLARQEAVLERFPPGGLVTGWVTLVGHDLMSDPLVVGASALARRRATGLTFHLSPSAGDAEAYLARTGRRPIVHLDRLGVLGPHVLVAHGVHLDDEELDIVLRTGTAIAACPWAYLRLGQGVTGAGRHAELVRRGGRVAIGCDSENAGDLVDPLRAAALFAGLAKDTRADPTWFGAHDALELLTVRGAEAIGMAGDIGSIEVGRRADLVVHGRGPNWVPAGRDPVLQLVWGSDGRSVLDVVIDGRVVVRDGQCMSVDLESLRDEAAAAGLRLLDRAGVRPQPGWPLVRPSDQC
;
A
#
# COMPACT_ATOMS: atom_id res chain seq x y z
N MET A 1 33.69 -23.51 -1.52
CA MET A 1 32.50 -23.25 -0.70
C MET A 1 32.98 -22.85 0.68
N PRO A 2 32.86 -21.59 1.10
CA PRO A 2 33.13 -21.24 2.50
C PRO A 2 31.88 -21.62 3.31
N GLU A 3 32.14 -22.31 4.43
CA GLU A 3 31.14 -22.64 5.43
C GLU A 3 30.59 -21.36 6.08
N LEU A 4 29.32 -21.05 5.79
CA LEU A 4 28.53 -20.07 6.50
C LEU A 4 28.02 -20.74 7.81
N SER A 5 28.87 -20.81 8.85
CA SER A 5 28.42 -21.12 10.18
C SER A 5 28.34 -19.82 10.99
N SER A 6 27.19 -19.19 11.00
CA SER A 6 26.79 -18.37 12.15
C SER A 6 25.39 -18.81 12.53
N SER A 7 25.30 -19.83 13.37
CA SER A 7 24.10 -20.04 14.16
C SER A 7 23.84 -18.75 14.93
N PRO A 8 22.58 -18.26 14.99
CA PRO A 8 22.27 -17.13 15.84
C PRO A 8 22.72 -17.43 17.27
N ASP A 9 23.29 -16.45 17.96
CA ASP A 9 23.71 -16.57 19.34
C ASP A 9 22.58 -17.16 20.20
N PRO A 10 22.88 -18.08 21.11
CA PRO A 10 21.87 -18.64 21.99
C PRO A 10 21.21 -17.50 22.77
N PRO A 11 19.86 -17.49 22.82
CA PRO A 11 19.11 -16.41 23.48
C PRO A 11 19.53 -16.34 24.97
N PRO A 12 19.56 -15.11 25.51
CA PRO A 12 19.96 -14.94 26.91
C PRO A 12 19.05 -15.77 27.85
N PRO A 13 19.59 -16.41 28.86
CA PRO A 13 18.80 -17.09 29.87
C PRO A 13 17.95 -16.07 30.62
N GLY A 14 16.59 -16.26 30.65
CA GLY A 14 15.68 -15.42 31.41
C GLY A 14 14.80 -14.47 30.59
N LEU A 15 14.51 -14.76 29.31
CA LEU A 15 13.49 -14.05 28.60
C LEU A 15 12.13 -14.16 29.32
N PRO A 16 11.42 -13.05 29.57
CA PRO A 16 10.06 -13.11 30.13
C PRO A 16 9.13 -13.80 29.14
N PRO A 17 7.99 -14.35 29.60
CA PRO A 17 6.98 -14.90 28.71
C PRO A 17 6.51 -13.82 27.71
N PRO A 18 6.47 -14.13 26.39
CA PRO A 18 5.90 -13.24 25.41
C PRO A 18 4.37 -13.24 25.49
N ASP A 19 3.74 -12.22 24.87
CA ASP A 19 2.28 -12.15 24.76
C ASP A 19 1.77 -13.04 23.63
N LEU A 20 2.61 -13.25 22.59
CA LEU A 20 2.29 -13.99 21.38
C LEU A 20 3.55 -14.61 20.78
N ILE A 21 3.39 -15.79 20.18
CA ILE A 21 4.42 -16.46 19.37
C ILE A 21 3.90 -16.61 17.96
N VAL A 22 4.73 -16.26 16.95
CA VAL A 22 4.43 -16.46 15.53
C VAL A 22 5.48 -17.36 14.92
N SER A 23 5.10 -18.51 14.34
CA SER A 23 6.04 -19.54 13.94
C SER A 23 5.81 -20.09 12.55
N GLY A 24 6.86 -20.64 11.93
CA GLY A 24 6.80 -21.28 10.63
C GLY A 24 7.96 -22.24 10.39
N ASP A 25 7.86 -23.01 9.32
CA ASP A 25 9.00 -23.79 8.83
C ASP A 25 10.11 -22.88 8.31
N GLN A 26 9.74 -21.66 7.91
CA GLN A 26 10.67 -20.62 7.50
C GLN A 26 10.17 -19.24 7.97
N VAL A 27 11.09 -18.46 8.53
CA VAL A 27 10.88 -17.04 8.86
C VAL A 27 11.78 -16.21 7.95
N LEU A 28 11.21 -15.41 7.07
CA LEU A 28 11.93 -14.48 6.21
C LEU A 28 12.16 -13.19 6.98
N THR A 29 13.35 -13.00 7.54
CA THR A 29 13.59 -11.87 8.44
C THR A 29 13.61 -10.53 7.72
N MET A 30 13.99 -10.51 6.46
CA MET A 30 14.23 -9.29 5.69
C MET A 30 15.23 -8.34 6.36
N ASP A 31 16.09 -8.86 7.23
CA ASP A 31 17.24 -8.16 7.80
C ASP A 31 18.24 -7.75 6.69
N PRO A 32 19.29 -6.98 6.99
CA PRO A 32 20.26 -6.56 5.96
C PRO A 32 20.92 -7.72 5.19
N ALA A 33 21.03 -8.92 5.81
CA ALA A 33 21.56 -10.12 5.19
C ALA A 33 20.50 -10.94 4.43
N ARG A 34 19.20 -10.58 4.53
CA ARG A 34 18.06 -11.32 3.98
C ARG A 34 18.01 -12.76 4.48
N THR A 35 18.21 -12.91 5.78
CA THR A 35 18.28 -14.21 6.44
C THR A 35 16.93 -14.94 6.38
N MET A 36 16.96 -16.22 6.06
CA MET A 36 15.85 -17.15 6.23
C MET A 36 16.16 -18.08 7.39
N VAL A 37 15.34 -18.06 8.44
CA VAL A 37 15.51 -18.90 9.62
C VAL A 37 14.57 -20.09 9.53
N ALA A 38 15.12 -21.29 9.51
CA ALA A 38 14.35 -22.54 9.43
C ALA A 38 13.78 -22.90 10.82
N ASP A 39 12.59 -23.52 10.82
CA ASP A 39 11.91 -24.02 12.03
C ASP A 39 11.88 -23.01 13.18
N ALA A 40 11.50 -21.77 12.88
CA ALA A 40 11.65 -20.65 13.79
C ALA A 40 10.32 -20.12 14.35
N ALA A 41 10.46 -19.44 15.49
CA ALA A 41 9.38 -18.74 16.19
C ALA A 41 9.82 -17.32 16.56
N VAL A 42 9.00 -16.34 16.23
CA VAL A 42 9.13 -14.92 16.56
C VAL A 42 8.37 -14.66 17.86
N LEU A 43 9.04 -14.19 18.88
CA LEU A 43 8.45 -13.84 20.18
C LEU A 43 8.07 -12.37 20.18
N VAL A 44 6.86 -12.08 20.62
CA VAL A 44 6.28 -10.73 20.64
C VAL A 44 5.85 -10.36 22.06
N THR A 45 6.26 -9.18 22.53
CA THR A 45 5.86 -8.63 23.82
C THR A 45 5.58 -7.13 23.67
N GLY A 46 4.40 -6.67 24.09
CA GLY A 46 4.04 -5.26 24.05
C GLY A 46 4.06 -4.68 22.63
N GLY A 47 3.71 -5.48 21.62
CA GLY A 47 3.71 -5.05 20.22
C GLY A 47 5.08 -5.04 19.54
N VAL A 48 6.15 -5.50 20.22
CA VAL A 48 7.52 -5.47 19.73
C VAL A 48 8.08 -6.89 19.62
N ILE A 49 8.90 -7.14 18.61
CA ILE A 49 9.66 -8.39 18.46
C ILE A 49 10.77 -8.42 19.51
N THR A 50 10.79 -9.45 20.36
CA THR A 50 11.74 -9.58 21.47
C THR A 50 12.80 -10.66 21.25
N ALA A 51 12.49 -11.67 20.43
CA ALA A 51 13.44 -12.71 20.04
C ALA A 51 12.97 -13.47 18.81
N VAL A 52 13.91 -14.14 18.12
CA VAL A 52 13.64 -15.21 17.16
C VAL A 52 14.36 -16.46 17.66
N LEU A 53 13.62 -17.55 17.89
CA LEU A 53 14.11 -18.79 18.48
C LEU A 53 13.80 -19.98 17.58
N ASP A 54 14.40 -21.12 17.88
CA ASP A 54 13.92 -22.41 17.38
C ASP A 54 12.47 -22.66 17.85
N ARG A 55 11.59 -23.11 16.95
CA ARG A 55 10.16 -23.31 17.21
C ARG A 55 9.88 -24.29 18.35
N ALA A 56 10.63 -25.41 18.39
CA ALA A 56 10.46 -26.41 19.44
C ALA A 56 10.96 -25.89 20.79
N ASP A 57 12.02 -25.07 20.79
CA ASP A 57 12.50 -24.42 22.01
C ASP A 57 11.50 -23.41 22.55
N ALA A 58 10.94 -22.57 21.70
CA ALA A 58 9.89 -21.63 22.07
C ALA A 58 8.68 -22.33 22.67
N GLY A 59 8.19 -23.42 22.06
CA GLY A 59 7.07 -24.20 22.56
C GLY A 59 7.36 -24.88 23.90
N ARG A 60 8.61 -25.34 24.14
CA ARG A 60 9.00 -25.92 25.45
C ARG A 60 9.08 -24.86 26.55
N ARG A 61 9.60 -23.66 26.21
CA ARG A 61 9.80 -22.59 27.20
C ARG A 61 8.52 -21.86 27.55
N PHE A 62 7.58 -21.76 26.60
CA PHE A 62 6.37 -20.97 26.75
C PHE A 62 5.12 -21.75 26.31
N PRO A 63 4.81 -22.91 26.96
CA PRO A 63 3.74 -23.82 26.52
C PRO A 63 2.34 -23.21 26.59
N ASP A 64 2.13 -22.22 27.46
CA ASP A 64 0.82 -21.58 27.68
C ASP A 64 0.63 -20.29 26.86
N VAL A 65 1.63 -19.88 26.07
CA VAL A 65 1.53 -18.68 25.24
C VAL A 65 0.86 -19.00 23.91
N PRO A 66 -0.10 -18.18 23.43
CA PRO A 66 -0.71 -18.38 22.14
C PRO A 66 0.33 -18.43 21.01
N MET A 67 0.20 -19.43 20.12
CA MET A 67 1.09 -19.58 18.96
C MET A 67 0.29 -19.56 17.67
N LEU A 68 0.68 -18.73 16.71
CA LEU A 68 0.17 -18.67 15.36
C LEU A 68 1.10 -19.40 14.39
N GLY A 69 0.55 -19.85 13.26
CA GLY A 69 1.30 -20.58 12.25
C GLY A 69 1.71 -21.97 12.69
N GLY A 70 2.92 -22.40 12.34
CA GLY A 70 3.45 -23.73 12.68
C GLY A 70 4.01 -24.46 11.46
N PRO A 71 3.97 -25.81 11.46
CA PRO A 71 4.44 -26.62 10.33
C PRO A 71 3.69 -26.29 9.03
N GLY A 72 4.44 -26.22 7.92
CA GLY A 72 3.91 -25.87 6.60
C GLY A 72 3.72 -24.36 6.38
N CYS A 73 4.01 -23.51 7.36
CA CYS A 73 3.85 -22.07 7.25
C CYS A 73 5.19 -21.36 6.93
N VAL A 74 5.06 -20.21 6.27
CA VAL A 74 6.13 -19.23 6.10
C VAL A 74 5.71 -17.93 6.77
N VAL A 75 6.63 -17.31 7.52
CA VAL A 75 6.39 -16.02 8.19
C VAL A 75 7.19 -14.93 7.47
N THR A 76 6.53 -13.82 7.15
CA THR A 76 7.14 -12.62 6.59
C THR A 76 6.87 -11.41 7.47
N PRO A 77 7.63 -10.30 7.32
CA PRO A 77 7.16 -9.01 7.77
C PRO A 77 5.82 -8.67 7.10
N GLY A 78 5.03 -7.82 7.73
CA GLY A 78 3.83 -7.28 7.14
C GLY A 78 4.12 -6.49 5.86
N PHE A 79 3.21 -6.55 4.89
CA PHE A 79 3.35 -5.85 3.63
C PHE A 79 2.96 -4.38 3.76
N VAL A 80 3.72 -3.53 3.07
CA VAL A 80 3.45 -2.10 2.92
C VAL A 80 2.78 -1.86 1.58
N ASN A 81 1.58 -1.29 1.60
CA ASN A 81 0.90 -0.75 0.44
C ASN A 81 1.14 0.77 0.40
N ALA A 82 2.02 1.21 -0.48
CA ALA A 82 2.52 2.58 -0.50
C ALA A 82 1.57 3.58 -1.16
N HIS A 83 0.45 3.14 -1.73
CA HIS A 83 -0.56 4.00 -2.36
C HIS A 83 -1.89 3.28 -2.46
N GLN A 84 -2.90 3.79 -1.77
CA GLN A 84 -4.25 3.23 -1.75
C GLN A 84 -5.27 4.33 -1.54
N HIS A 85 -6.34 4.32 -2.33
CA HIS A 85 -7.54 5.10 -2.04
C HIS A 85 -8.46 4.29 -1.13
N LEU A 86 -8.62 4.71 0.12
CA LEU A 86 -9.49 4.01 1.08
C LEU A 86 -10.96 4.37 0.93
N THR A 87 -11.26 5.47 0.24
CA THR A 87 -12.61 5.96 0.01
C THR A 87 -12.87 6.14 -1.49
N GLY A 88 -14.01 6.68 -1.81
CA GLY A 88 -14.36 7.06 -3.17
C GLY A 88 -15.12 5.99 -3.92
N ASP A 89 -14.46 5.19 -4.70
CA ASP A 89 -15.11 4.22 -5.58
C ASP A 89 -15.25 2.79 -5.02
N ARG A 90 -14.80 2.55 -3.77
CA ARG A 90 -14.87 1.24 -3.12
C ARG A 90 -16.30 0.68 -3.05
N LEU A 91 -17.27 1.50 -2.68
CA LEU A 91 -18.69 1.12 -2.59
C LEU A 91 -19.33 0.88 -3.96
N VAL A 92 -18.72 1.38 -5.02
CA VAL A 92 -19.19 1.27 -6.40
C VAL A 92 -18.17 0.59 -7.31
N ARG A 93 -17.45 -0.36 -6.76
CA ARG A 93 -16.42 -1.15 -7.43
C ARG A 93 -16.89 -1.66 -8.78
N CYS A 94 -16.04 -1.57 -9.81
CA CYS A 94 -16.31 -2.00 -11.18
C CYS A 94 -17.52 -1.30 -11.84
N SER A 95 -17.89 -0.11 -11.36
CA SER A 95 -18.98 0.68 -11.95
C SER A 95 -18.51 1.64 -13.04
N ILE A 96 -17.22 1.97 -13.06
CA ILE A 96 -16.63 2.85 -14.08
C ILE A 96 -16.16 1.99 -15.26
N PRO A 97 -16.56 2.27 -16.51
CA PRO A 97 -16.05 1.55 -17.67
C PRO A 97 -14.52 1.60 -17.76
N ASP A 98 -13.90 0.52 -18.22
CA ASP A 98 -12.44 0.38 -18.30
C ASP A 98 -11.86 0.76 -19.68
N ASP A 99 -12.71 1.19 -20.61
CA ASP A 99 -12.37 1.65 -21.96
C ASP A 99 -12.45 3.18 -22.14
N LEU A 100 -12.45 3.92 -21.03
CA LEU A 100 -12.46 5.38 -21.01
C LEU A 100 -11.03 5.96 -20.94
N PRO A 101 -10.79 7.14 -21.54
CA PRO A 101 -9.59 7.91 -21.23
C PRO A 101 -9.47 8.16 -19.72
N PRO A 102 -8.28 8.06 -19.11
CA PRO A 102 -8.11 8.20 -17.66
C PRO A 102 -8.70 9.49 -17.07
N GLY A 103 -8.56 10.62 -17.77
CA GLY A 103 -9.15 11.90 -17.35
C GLY A 103 -10.68 11.85 -17.31
N GLU A 104 -11.32 11.18 -18.26
CA GLU A 104 -12.78 11.01 -18.27
C GLU A 104 -13.23 10.07 -17.13
N ALA A 105 -12.54 8.94 -16.94
CA ALA A 105 -12.82 8.02 -15.84
C ALA A 105 -12.72 8.71 -14.47
N ILE A 106 -11.74 9.59 -14.29
CA ILE A 106 -11.52 10.30 -13.02
C ILE A 106 -12.52 11.46 -12.86
N PHE A 107 -12.55 12.42 -13.80
CA PHE A 107 -13.27 13.68 -13.60
C PHE A 107 -14.76 13.61 -13.94
N THR A 108 -15.17 12.69 -14.84
CA THR A 108 -16.60 12.52 -15.20
C THR A 108 -17.30 11.48 -14.34
N TRP A 109 -16.57 10.50 -13.80
CA TRP A 109 -17.14 9.40 -13.01
C TRP A 109 -16.69 9.41 -11.55
N ALA A 110 -15.39 9.25 -11.27
CA ALA A 110 -14.90 9.06 -9.90
C ALA A 110 -15.12 10.29 -9.02
N VAL A 111 -14.69 11.48 -9.44
CA VAL A 111 -14.80 12.71 -8.64
C VAL A 111 -16.25 13.08 -8.31
N PRO A 112 -17.24 13.02 -9.24
CA PRO A 112 -18.64 13.21 -8.90
C PRO A 112 -19.19 12.22 -7.88
N ILE A 113 -18.76 10.94 -7.93
CA ILE A 113 -19.12 9.93 -6.94
C ILE A 113 -18.55 10.30 -5.59
N HIS A 114 -17.26 10.61 -5.51
CA HIS A 114 -16.58 11.02 -4.27
C HIS A 114 -17.25 12.26 -3.64
N ALA A 115 -17.71 13.20 -4.46
CA ALA A 115 -18.38 14.41 -3.98
C ALA A 115 -19.71 14.14 -3.26
N GLN A 116 -20.30 12.96 -3.44
CA GLN A 116 -21.55 12.55 -2.80
C GLN A 116 -21.33 11.64 -1.57
N HIS A 117 -20.10 11.36 -1.18
CA HIS A 117 -19.81 10.61 0.03
C HIS A 117 -20.24 11.38 1.28
N THR A 118 -20.94 10.69 2.15
CA THR A 118 -21.14 11.11 3.56
C THR A 118 -20.00 10.57 4.42
N GLY A 119 -19.94 11.02 5.67
CA GLY A 119 -18.97 10.44 6.62
C GLY A 119 -19.19 8.95 6.87
N ASP A 120 -20.43 8.47 6.80
CA ASP A 120 -20.74 7.03 6.93
C ASP A 120 -20.30 6.25 5.68
N ASP A 121 -20.41 6.83 4.49
CA ASP A 121 -19.89 6.20 3.26
C ASP A 121 -18.35 6.12 3.31
N ASP A 122 -17.66 7.15 3.78
CA ASP A 122 -16.19 7.14 3.93
C ASP A 122 -15.75 6.07 4.94
N GLU A 123 -16.43 5.95 6.10
CA GLU A 123 -16.11 4.94 7.11
C GLU A 123 -16.33 3.52 6.59
N LEU A 124 -17.47 3.28 5.94
CA LEU A 124 -17.80 1.98 5.36
C LEU A 124 -16.83 1.60 4.24
N SER A 125 -16.53 2.54 3.35
CA SER A 125 -15.57 2.37 2.27
C SER A 125 -14.18 2.01 2.81
N ALA A 126 -13.69 2.78 3.78
CA ALA A 126 -12.41 2.54 4.41
C ALA A 126 -12.37 1.21 5.18
N THR A 127 -13.47 0.82 5.83
CA THR A 127 -13.59 -0.48 6.52
C THR A 127 -13.41 -1.62 5.52
N LEU A 128 -14.12 -1.59 4.38
CA LEU A 128 -13.98 -2.59 3.32
C LEU A 128 -12.55 -2.65 2.77
N ALA A 129 -11.95 -1.49 2.49
CA ALA A 129 -10.59 -1.40 1.99
C ALA A 129 -9.58 -2.01 2.98
N CYS A 130 -9.70 -1.66 4.27
CA CYS A 130 -8.83 -2.18 5.31
C CYS A 130 -9.01 -3.70 5.51
N VAL A 131 -10.25 -4.22 5.48
CA VAL A 131 -10.51 -5.65 5.60
C VAL A 131 -9.90 -6.43 4.44
N GLU A 132 -10.08 -5.96 3.20
CA GLU A 132 -9.44 -6.57 2.03
C GLU A 132 -7.91 -6.53 2.16
N ALA A 133 -7.35 -5.39 2.55
CA ALA A 133 -5.91 -5.21 2.70
C ALA A 133 -5.31 -6.15 3.76
N VAL A 134 -5.86 -6.19 4.99
CA VAL A 134 -5.31 -7.04 6.06
C VAL A 134 -5.45 -8.52 5.73
N THR A 135 -6.55 -8.95 5.09
CA THR A 135 -6.72 -10.35 4.68
C THR A 135 -5.78 -10.78 3.54
N HIS A 136 -5.12 -9.82 2.90
CA HIS A 136 -4.07 -10.04 1.89
C HIS A 136 -2.65 -9.72 2.40
N GLY A 137 -2.48 -9.58 3.73
CA GLY A 137 -1.18 -9.42 4.37
C GLY A 137 -0.64 -7.98 4.41
N VAL A 138 -1.43 -6.99 3.99
CA VAL A 138 -1.06 -5.58 4.17
C VAL A 138 -1.22 -5.22 5.65
N THR A 139 -0.15 -4.75 6.27
CA THR A 139 -0.18 -4.25 7.66
C THR A 139 -0.10 -2.75 7.74
N THR A 140 0.44 -2.11 6.69
CA THR A 140 0.61 -0.66 6.62
C THR A 140 0.17 -0.14 5.25
N THR A 141 -0.68 0.90 5.23
CA THR A 141 -1.13 1.55 3.99
C THR A 141 -0.90 3.06 4.02
N VAL A 142 -0.54 3.62 2.86
CA VAL A 142 -0.53 5.07 2.63
C VAL A 142 -1.80 5.46 1.89
N GLU A 143 -2.67 6.22 2.56
CA GLU A 143 -3.87 6.76 1.97
C GLU A 143 -3.51 7.88 0.98
N ALA A 144 -4.12 7.86 -0.19
CA ALA A 144 -3.74 8.67 -1.35
C ALA A 144 -4.25 10.12 -1.33
N GLY A 145 -5.06 10.51 -0.32
CA GLY A 145 -5.55 11.89 -0.17
C GLY A 145 -6.89 12.18 -0.82
N THR A 146 -7.70 11.16 -1.11
CA THR A 146 -9.06 11.34 -1.65
C THR A 146 -10.14 11.26 -0.56
N VAL A 147 -9.85 11.73 0.64
CA VAL A 147 -10.70 11.62 1.83
C VAL A 147 -11.37 12.94 2.14
N ALA A 148 -12.71 12.92 2.26
CA ALA A 148 -13.50 14.06 2.70
C ALA A 148 -13.66 14.11 4.23
N HIS A 149 -13.70 12.96 4.91
CA HIS A 149 -13.93 12.84 6.36
C HIS A 149 -12.78 12.04 7.02
N PRO A 150 -11.59 12.66 7.21
CA PRO A 150 -10.39 11.96 7.71
C PRO A 150 -10.57 11.24 9.04
N GLU A 151 -11.39 11.80 9.97
CA GLU A 151 -11.69 11.20 11.26
C GLU A 151 -12.48 9.88 11.13
N ARG A 152 -13.35 9.76 10.13
CA ARG A 152 -14.14 8.55 9.86
C ARG A 152 -13.26 7.45 9.29
N VAL A 153 -12.39 7.82 8.34
CA VAL A 153 -11.41 6.89 7.75
C VAL A 153 -10.43 6.40 8.81
N ALA A 154 -9.89 7.29 9.63
CA ALA A 154 -8.98 6.90 10.72
C ALA A 154 -9.66 6.00 11.75
N ALA A 155 -10.97 6.22 12.05
CA ALA A 155 -11.75 5.35 12.92
C ALA A 155 -11.90 3.94 12.33
N ALA A 156 -12.21 3.83 11.04
CA ALA A 156 -12.29 2.55 10.33
C ALA A 156 -10.95 1.79 10.35
N MET A 157 -9.84 2.48 10.05
CA MET A 157 -8.49 1.89 10.13
C MET A 157 -8.19 1.36 11.54
N ALA A 158 -8.48 2.16 12.58
CA ALA A 158 -8.24 1.78 13.97
C ALA A 158 -9.15 0.61 14.41
N ALA A 159 -10.41 0.57 13.96
CA ALA A 159 -11.35 -0.51 14.28
C ALA A 159 -10.91 -1.85 13.66
N VAL A 160 -10.42 -1.83 12.42
CA VAL A 160 -9.83 -3.01 11.78
C VAL A 160 -8.48 -3.37 12.42
N GLY A 161 -7.77 -2.39 12.98
CA GLY A 161 -6.42 -2.55 13.55
C GLY A 161 -5.32 -2.37 12.51
N MET A 162 -5.59 -1.69 11.39
CA MET A 162 -4.62 -1.42 10.33
C MET A 162 -3.75 -0.22 10.67
N ARG A 163 -2.44 -0.36 10.49
CA ARG A 163 -1.49 0.77 10.51
C ARG A 163 -1.57 1.55 9.21
N GLY A 164 -1.39 2.88 9.28
CA GLY A 164 -1.23 3.66 8.04
C GLY A 164 -1.33 5.16 8.22
N THR A 165 -1.52 5.82 7.10
CA THR A 165 -1.62 7.28 7.04
C THR A 165 -3.02 7.69 6.62
N VAL A 166 -3.42 8.89 7.02
CA VAL A 166 -4.65 9.54 6.57
C VAL A 166 -4.35 10.96 6.15
N GLY A 167 -4.94 11.38 5.04
CA GLY A 167 -4.87 12.74 4.53
C GLY A 167 -6.25 13.31 4.25
N THR A 168 -6.32 14.35 3.44
CA THR A 168 -7.58 14.94 2.95
C THR A 168 -7.36 15.54 1.57
N TRP A 169 -8.44 15.82 0.85
CA TRP A 169 -8.41 16.41 -0.48
C TRP A 169 -7.54 17.68 -0.53
N GLY A 170 -6.68 17.75 -1.54
CA GLY A 170 -5.77 18.89 -1.73
C GLY A 170 -5.53 19.21 -3.20
N TRP A 171 -6.27 20.20 -3.75
CA TRP A 171 -5.97 20.86 -5.02
C TRP A 171 -6.44 22.31 -5.02
N ASP A 172 -5.87 23.16 -5.88
CA ASP A 172 -6.21 24.58 -5.97
C ASP A 172 -6.18 25.15 -7.41
N VAL A 173 -5.99 24.28 -8.39
CA VAL A 173 -6.06 24.60 -9.82
C VAL A 173 -7.30 23.96 -10.39
N GLU A 174 -8.05 24.70 -11.21
CA GLU A 174 -9.36 24.35 -11.73
C GLU A 174 -10.46 24.23 -10.67
N ASP A 175 -11.71 24.39 -11.09
CA ASP A 175 -12.86 24.25 -10.23
C ASP A 175 -13.22 22.78 -10.02
N GLY A 176 -13.63 22.44 -8.81
CA GLY A 176 -14.07 21.09 -8.48
C GLY A 176 -14.64 21.01 -7.07
N PRO A 177 -15.29 19.90 -6.71
CA PRO A 177 -16.04 19.80 -5.45
C PRO A 177 -15.13 19.91 -4.20
N PHE A 178 -13.83 19.68 -4.33
CA PHE A 178 -12.86 19.71 -3.24
C PHE A 178 -11.80 20.79 -3.44
N ALA A 179 -11.83 21.52 -4.56
CA ALA A 179 -10.91 22.62 -4.83
C ALA A 179 -11.11 23.77 -3.85
N ALA A 180 -10.02 24.41 -3.46
CA ALA A 180 -10.05 25.61 -2.63
C ALA A 180 -8.74 26.39 -2.79
N PRO A 181 -8.71 27.69 -2.41
CA PRO A 181 -7.46 28.45 -2.41
C PRO A 181 -6.34 27.75 -1.61
N ALA A 182 -5.09 27.83 -2.08
CA ALA A 182 -3.94 27.16 -1.47
C ALA A 182 -3.85 27.30 0.06
N ALA A 183 -4.14 28.49 0.60
CA ALA A 183 -4.12 28.75 2.04
C ALA A 183 -5.17 27.92 2.80
N GLU A 184 -6.36 27.74 2.21
CA GLU A 184 -7.42 26.93 2.81
C GLU A 184 -7.10 25.44 2.74
N VAL A 185 -6.56 24.97 1.58
CA VAL A 185 -6.08 23.60 1.44
C VAL A 185 -5.02 23.30 2.49
N LEU A 186 -4.01 24.16 2.64
CA LEU A 186 -2.96 23.99 3.64
C LEU A 186 -3.49 23.98 5.08
N ALA A 187 -4.49 24.80 5.39
CA ALA A 187 -5.12 24.80 6.70
C ALA A 187 -5.86 23.48 6.99
N ARG A 188 -6.57 22.92 5.99
CA ARG A 188 -7.20 21.60 6.09
C ARG A 188 -6.17 20.50 6.32
N GLN A 189 -5.05 20.50 5.57
CA GLN A 189 -3.95 19.55 5.77
C GLN A 189 -3.37 19.67 7.20
N GLU A 190 -3.11 20.88 7.68
CA GLU A 190 -2.56 21.11 9.02
C GLU A 190 -3.50 20.60 10.12
N ALA A 191 -4.81 20.79 9.98
CA ALA A 191 -5.81 20.24 10.92
C ALA A 191 -5.78 18.70 10.99
N VAL A 192 -5.58 18.01 9.86
CA VAL A 192 -5.40 16.56 9.85
C VAL A 192 -4.14 16.14 10.61
N LEU A 193 -3.01 16.84 10.40
CA LEU A 193 -1.76 16.55 11.11
C LEU A 193 -1.86 16.81 12.62
N GLU A 194 -2.62 17.80 13.05
CA GLU A 194 -2.87 18.07 14.47
C GLU A 194 -3.74 16.98 15.12
N ARG A 195 -4.72 16.49 14.38
CA ARG A 195 -5.64 15.45 14.84
C ARG A 195 -4.98 14.07 14.92
N PHE A 196 -4.06 13.78 14.01
CA PHE A 196 -3.39 12.48 13.87
C PHE A 196 -1.86 12.65 13.91
N PRO A 197 -1.29 12.96 15.09
CA PRO A 197 0.14 13.19 15.23
C PRO A 197 0.95 11.92 15.00
N PRO A 198 2.27 12.00 14.69
CA PRO A 198 3.15 10.86 14.56
C PRO A 198 3.18 9.98 15.81
N GLY A 199 3.41 8.67 15.61
CA GLY A 199 3.57 7.68 16.69
C GLY A 199 2.32 6.89 17.03
N GLY A 200 1.16 7.22 16.47
CA GLY A 200 -0.06 6.42 16.55
C GLY A 200 -0.09 5.29 15.51
N LEU A 201 -1.10 4.42 15.60
CA LEU A 201 -1.37 3.40 14.58
C LEU A 201 -1.77 4.07 13.25
N VAL A 202 -2.57 5.13 13.31
CA VAL A 202 -2.93 5.99 12.19
C VAL A 202 -2.31 7.36 12.40
N THR A 203 -1.60 7.86 11.37
CA THR A 203 -0.88 9.14 11.41
C THR A 203 -1.29 10.04 10.26
N GLY A 204 -1.29 11.36 10.47
CA GLY A 204 -1.59 12.33 9.43
C GLY A 204 -0.42 12.49 8.45
N TRP A 205 -0.73 12.51 7.15
CA TRP A 205 0.19 12.91 6.08
C TRP A 205 -0.39 14.11 5.33
N VAL A 206 0.49 14.91 4.75
CA VAL A 206 0.09 15.93 3.78
C VAL A 206 -0.21 15.21 2.46
N THR A 207 -1.40 15.46 1.92
CA THR A 207 -1.83 14.79 0.68
C THR A 207 -2.36 15.81 -0.32
N LEU A 208 -1.92 15.71 -1.56
CA LEU A 208 -2.44 16.50 -2.67
C LEU A 208 -2.92 15.56 -3.77
N VAL A 209 -3.90 15.99 -4.55
CA VAL A 209 -4.32 15.23 -5.74
C VAL A 209 -3.16 15.07 -6.70
N GLY A 210 -2.34 16.11 -6.85
CA GLY A 210 -1.21 16.05 -7.76
C GLY A 210 -1.59 16.37 -9.20
N HIS A 211 -0.99 15.68 -10.16
CA HIS A 211 -1.10 16.00 -11.58
C HIS A 211 -0.80 17.49 -11.81
N ASP A 212 -1.46 18.15 -12.74
CA ASP A 212 -1.38 19.60 -12.95
C ASP A 212 -2.45 20.39 -12.17
N LEU A 213 -2.95 19.83 -11.04
CA LEU A 213 -4.02 20.42 -10.21
C LEU A 213 -3.50 21.10 -8.94
N MET A 214 -2.20 21.25 -8.79
CA MET A 214 -1.57 21.92 -7.67
C MET A 214 -0.72 23.11 -8.15
N SER A 215 -1.03 24.31 -7.63
CA SER A 215 -0.22 25.50 -7.91
C SER A 215 1.15 25.44 -7.21
N ASP A 216 2.11 26.23 -7.71
CA ASP A 216 3.42 26.36 -7.06
C ASP A 216 3.30 26.79 -5.59
N PRO A 217 2.47 27.78 -5.20
CA PRO A 217 2.25 28.12 -3.79
C PRO A 217 1.73 26.95 -2.95
N LEU A 218 0.78 26.15 -3.47
CA LEU A 218 0.22 25.02 -2.76
C LEU A 218 1.28 23.94 -2.52
N VAL A 219 1.96 23.46 -3.56
CA VAL A 219 2.91 22.36 -3.43
C VAL A 219 4.15 22.75 -2.61
N VAL A 220 4.62 23.99 -2.70
CA VAL A 220 5.70 24.52 -1.85
C VAL A 220 5.26 24.60 -0.39
N GLY A 221 4.05 25.11 -0.13
CA GLY A 221 3.46 25.16 1.21
C GLY A 221 3.26 23.78 1.81
N ALA A 222 2.77 22.82 1.05
CA ALA A 222 2.58 21.42 1.44
C ALA A 222 3.90 20.74 1.83
N SER A 223 4.93 20.88 1.00
CA SER A 223 6.26 20.34 1.29
C SER A 223 6.88 21.00 2.54
N ALA A 224 6.73 22.31 2.72
CA ALA A 224 7.19 22.99 3.92
C ALA A 224 6.42 22.54 5.17
N LEU A 225 5.10 22.32 5.07
CA LEU A 225 4.26 21.80 6.15
C LEU A 225 4.70 20.40 6.57
N ALA A 226 4.87 19.47 5.60
CA ALA A 226 5.33 18.11 5.87
C ALA A 226 6.68 18.09 6.60
N ARG A 227 7.64 18.91 6.16
CA ARG A 227 8.94 19.04 6.83
C ARG A 227 8.81 19.59 8.26
N ARG A 228 8.01 20.66 8.48
CA ARG A 228 7.82 21.23 9.83
C ARG A 228 7.19 20.25 10.81
N ARG A 229 6.29 19.41 10.32
CA ARG A 229 5.56 18.41 11.13
C ARG A 229 6.27 17.06 11.19
N ALA A 230 7.45 16.91 10.53
CA ALA A 230 8.20 15.66 10.41
C ALA A 230 7.34 14.49 9.91
N THR A 231 6.53 14.74 8.87
CA THR A 231 5.62 13.78 8.25
C THR A 231 5.85 13.68 6.74
N GLY A 232 5.14 12.76 6.06
CA GLY A 232 5.21 12.61 4.61
C GLY A 232 4.31 13.56 3.84
N LEU A 233 4.67 13.73 2.55
CA LEU A 233 3.85 14.36 1.53
C LEU A 233 3.67 13.38 0.38
N THR A 234 2.44 13.12 -0.04
CA THR A 234 2.16 12.29 -1.23
C THR A 234 1.24 12.99 -2.22
N PHE A 235 1.45 12.68 -3.50
CA PHE A 235 0.63 13.17 -4.61
C PHE A 235 0.86 12.33 -5.87
N HIS A 236 -0.11 12.36 -6.81
CA HIS A 236 -0.01 11.68 -8.11
C HIS A 236 0.81 12.52 -9.09
N LEU A 237 1.67 11.88 -9.89
CA LEU A 237 2.47 12.58 -10.90
C LEU A 237 2.92 11.64 -12.02
N SER A 238 2.87 12.14 -13.25
CA SER A 238 3.36 11.47 -14.46
C SER A 238 2.87 10.04 -14.66
N PRO A 239 1.57 9.70 -14.41
CA PRO A 239 1.04 8.39 -14.73
C PRO A 239 0.99 8.17 -16.25
N SER A 240 0.83 9.24 -17.05
CA SER A 240 0.73 9.22 -18.51
C SER A 240 1.62 10.29 -19.14
N ALA A 241 1.83 10.20 -20.45
CA ALA A 241 2.54 11.22 -21.22
C ALA A 241 1.83 12.58 -21.14
N GLY A 242 0.49 12.59 -21.18
CA GLY A 242 -0.32 13.81 -21.11
C GLY A 242 -0.12 14.62 -19.83
N ASP A 243 0.10 13.96 -18.70
CA ASP A 243 0.41 14.63 -17.44
C ASP A 243 1.76 15.41 -17.54
N ALA A 244 2.77 14.78 -18.10
CA ALA A 244 4.07 15.43 -18.33
C ALA A 244 3.98 16.57 -19.35
N GLU A 245 3.17 16.43 -20.40
CA GLU A 245 2.92 17.44 -21.42
C GLU A 245 2.18 18.67 -20.86
N ALA A 246 1.19 18.47 -19.98
CA ALA A 246 0.48 19.56 -19.30
C ALA A 246 1.42 20.42 -18.47
N TYR A 247 2.28 19.79 -17.66
CA TYR A 247 3.32 20.51 -16.91
C TYR A 247 4.28 21.28 -17.83
N LEU A 248 4.73 20.63 -18.90
CA LEU A 248 5.63 21.26 -19.87
C LEU A 248 4.99 22.50 -20.53
N ALA A 249 3.72 22.39 -20.90
CA ALA A 249 2.96 23.49 -21.50
C ALA A 249 2.79 24.67 -20.52
N ARG A 250 2.48 24.40 -19.24
CA ARG A 250 2.25 25.42 -18.22
C ARG A 250 3.53 26.06 -17.70
N THR A 251 4.57 25.26 -17.44
CA THR A 251 5.77 25.71 -16.71
C THR A 251 7.02 25.81 -17.57
N GLY A 252 6.98 25.29 -18.80
CA GLY A 252 8.17 25.14 -19.66
C GLY A 252 9.15 24.07 -19.18
N ARG A 253 8.73 23.20 -18.23
CA ARG A 253 9.55 22.14 -17.63
C ARG A 253 8.73 20.88 -17.40
N ARG A 254 9.41 19.75 -17.40
CA ARG A 254 8.81 18.48 -16.98
C ARG A 254 8.51 18.48 -15.47
N PRO A 255 7.57 17.65 -14.99
CA PRO A 255 7.05 17.73 -13.63
C PRO A 255 8.10 17.65 -12.52
N ILE A 256 8.93 16.63 -12.52
CA ILE A 256 9.98 16.44 -11.50
C ILE A 256 11.04 17.55 -11.56
N VAL A 257 11.42 17.99 -12.77
CA VAL A 257 12.35 19.11 -12.96
C VAL A 257 11.78 20.41 -12.38
N HIS A 258 10.48 20.66 -12.58
CA HIS A 258 9.81 21.84 -12.02
C HIS A 258 9.77 21.78 -10.49
N LEU A 259 9.33 20.66 -9.91
CA LEU A 259 9.24 20.48 -8.46
C LEU A 259 10.62 20.53 -7.77
N ASP A 260 11.67 20.05 -8.41
CA ASP A 260 13.04 20.18 -7.91
C ASP A 260 13.47 21.65 -7.81
N ARG A 261 13.20 22.45 -8.85
CA ARG A 261 13.50 23.89 -8.84
C ARG A 261 12.75 24.67 -7.78
N LEU A 262 11.54 24.22 -7.43
CA LEU A 262 10.76 24.77 -6.34
C LEU A 262 11.26 24.31 -4.95
N GLY A 263 12.21 23.36 -4.88
CA GLY A 263 12.71 22.80 -3.64
C GLY A 263 11.71 21.92 -2.89
N VAL A 264 10.73 21.35 -3.61
CA VAL A 264 9.66 20.51 -3.05
C VAL A 264 10.17 19.12 -2.70
N LEU A 265 11.00 18.54 -3.58
CA LEU A 265 11.43 17.15 -3.52
C LEU A 265 12.36 16.85 -2.33
N GLY A 266 12.34 15.60 -1.88
CA GLY A 266 13.19 15.14 -0.78
C GLY A 266 12.71 13.84 -0.17
N PRO A 267 13.39 13.31 0.87
CA PRO A 267 13.05 12.01 1.48
C PRO A 267 11.65 11.95 2.13
N HIS A 268 11.02 13.08 2.38
CA HIS A 268 9.65 13.20 2.91
C HIS A 268 8.58 13.12 1.83
N VAL A 269 8.95 13.04 0.54
CA VAL A 269 8.01 13.01 -0.58
C VAL A 269 7.89 11.60 -1.14
N LEU A 270 6.66 11.15 -1.29
CA LEU A 270 6.26 9.92 -1.98
C LEU A 270 5.40 10.30 -3.19
N VAL A 271 5.93 10.16 -4.37
CA VAL A 271 5.20 10.38 -5.63
C VAL A 271 4.49 9.09 -6.04
N ALA A 272 3.18 9.15 -6.23
CA ALA A 272 2.47 8.04 -6.83
C ALA A 272 2.68 8.02 -8.35
N HIS A 273 2.89 6.83 -8.89
CA HIS A 273 3.09 6.48 -10.29
C HIS A 273 4.49 6.76 -10.84
N GLY A 274 4.79 7.96 -11.34
CA GLY A 274 6.09 8.22 -11.97
C GLY A 274 6.41 7.30 -13.15
N VAL A 275 5.42 7.00 -14.01
CA VAL A 275 5.59 6.10 -15.18
C VAL A 275 6.42 6.77 -16.26
N HIS A 276 6.10 8.03 -16.58
CA HIS A 276 6.69 8.77 -17.69
C HIS A 276 7.82 9.72 -17.24
N LEU A 277 8.84 9.17 -16.57
CA LEU A 277 10.04 9.91 -16.18
C LEU A 277 11.13 9.79 -17.25
N ASP A 278 11.78 10.91 -17.60
CA ASP A 278 12.97 10.90 -18.45
C ASP A 278 14.27 10.73 -17.64
N ASP A 279 15.43 10.81 -18.30
CA ASP A 279 16.73 10.60 -17.67
C ASP A 279 17.03 11.67 -16.61
N GLU A 280 16.71 12.95 -16.90
CA GLU A 280 16.92 14.05 -15.96
C GLU A 280 16.04 13.89 -14.73
N GLU A 281 14.78 13.53 -14.91
CA GLU A 281 13.83 13.30 -13.81
C GLU A 281 14.24 12.12 -12.95
N LEU A 282 14.73 11.02 -13.56
CA LEU A 282 15.25 9.88 -12.80
C LEU A 282 16.45 10.29 -11.92
N ASP A 283 17.39 11.03 -12.48
CA ASP A 283 18.57 11.51 -11.74
C ASP A 283 18.18 12.43 -10.57
N ILE A 284 17.16 13.27 -10.77
CA ILE A 284 16.62 14.14 -9.71
C ILE A 284 15.97 13.29 -8.59
N VAL A 285 15.12 12.32 -8.94
CA VAL A 285 14.49 11.42 -7.96
C VAL A 285 15.54 10.72 -7.11
N LEU A 286 16.58 10.16 -7.74
CA LEU A 286 17.69 9.51 -7.04
C LEU A 286 18.45 10.48 -6.13
N ARG A 287 18.82 11.65 -6.63
CA ARG A 287 19.60 12.65 -5.90
C ARG A 287 18.85 13.22 -4.70
N THR A 288 17.55 13.46 -4.85
CA THR A 288 16.71 14.05 -3.80
C THR A 288 16.27 13.02 -2.75
N GLY A 289 16.34 11.73 -3.06
CA GLY A 289 15.81 10.67 -2.22
C GLY A 289 14.27 10.63 -2.18
N THR A 290 13.61 11.26 -3.16
CA THR A 290 12.16 11.16 -3.36
C THR A 290 11.78 9.71 -3.63
N ALA A 291 10.72 9.23 -2.98
CA ALA A 291 10.21 7.88 -3.17
C ALA A 291 9.14 7.82 -4.26
N ILE A 292 9.02 6.66 -4.90
CA ILE A 292 7.97 6.38 -5.90
C ILE A 292 7.11 5.21 -5.43
N ALA A 293 5.78 5.38 -5.45
CA ALA A 293 4.81 4.30 -5.29
C ALA A 293 4.37 3.79 -6.67
N ALA A 294 4.80 2.59 -7.02
CA ALA A 294 4.46 1.96 -8.30
C ALA A 294 3.18 1.13 -8.19
N CYS A 295 2.20 1.40 -9.07
CA CYS A 295 0.88 0.78 -9.07
C CYS A 295 0.65 -0.05 -10.35
N PRO A 296 1.27 -1.24 -10.51
CA PRO A 296 1.34 -1.93 -11.80
C PRO A 296 -0.03 -2.32 -12.37
N TRP A 297 -1.02 -2.61 -11.53
CA TRP A 297 -2.38 -2.92 -11.97
C TRP A 297 -3.06 -1.72 -12.62
N ALA A 298 -2.98 -0.55 -11.98
CA ALA A 298 -3.55 0.69 -12.51
C ALA A 298 -2.97 1.04 -13.87
N TYR A 299 -1.66 0.87 -14.04
CA TYR A 299 -0.98 1.17 -15.30
C TYR A 299 -1.48 0.34 -16.47
N LEU A 300 -1.76 -0.94 -16.23
CA LEU A 300 -2.27 -1.84 -17.27
C LEU A 300 -3.74 -1.59 -17.56
N ARG A 301 -4.57 -1.46 -16.53
CA ARG A 301 -6.01 -1.24 -16.71
C ARG A 301 -6.30 0.09 -17.37
N LEU A 302 -5.60 1.16 -16.98
CA LEU A 302 -5.79 2.51 -17.52
C LEU A 302 -4.95 2.79 -18.79
N GLY A 303 -4.24 1.78 -19.33
CA GLY A 303 -3.47 1.93 -20.55
C GLY A 303 -2.36 2.98 -20.48
N GLN A 304 -1.69 3.14 -19.32
CA GLN A 304 -0.72 4.20 -19.06
C GLN A 304 0.66 3.99 -19.69
N GLY A 305 0.86 2.92 -20.46
CA GLY A 305 2.06 2.72 -21.28
C GLY A 305 3.31 2.31 -20.50
N VAL A 306 3.16 1.72 -19.30
CA VAL A 306 4.28 1.34 -18.43
C VAL A 306 5.30 0.42 -19.10
N THR A 307 4.88 -0.44 -20.03
CA THR A 307 5.76 -1.35 -20.78
C THR A 307 6.73 -0.61 -21.72
N GLY A 308 6.36 0.58 -22.20
CA GLY A 308 7.21 1.40 -23.06
C GLY A 308 7.97 2.50 -22.31
N ALA A 309 7.35 3.11 -21.31
CA ALA A 309 7.87 4.28 -20.60
C ALA A 309 8.36 4.00 -19.18
N GLY A 310 7.83 2.95 -18.52
CA GLY A 310 8.09 2.71 -17.10
C GLY A 310 9.54 2.36 -16.79
N ARG A 311 10.12 3.08 -15.84
CA ARG A 311 11.55 2.92 -15.45
C ARG A 311 11.70 2.55 -13.96
N HIS A 312 10.65 2.07 -13.32
CA HIS A 312 10.66 1.77 -11.87
C HIS A 312 11.73 0.73 -11.49
N ALA A 313 11.86 -0.37 -12.25
CA ALA A 313 12.88 -1.38 -11.99
C ALA A 313 14.30 -0.85 -12.17
N GLU A 314 14.53 0.06 -13.13
CA GLU A 314 15.80 0.76 -13.29
C GLU A 314 16.09 1.66 -12.07
N LEU A 315 15.09 2.40 -11.60
CA LEU A 315 15.21 3.23 -10.40
C LEU A 315 15.60 2.39 -9.18
N VAL A 316 14.96 1.22 -8.98
CA VAL A 316 15.33 0.26 -7.92
C VAL A 316 16.79 -0.18 -8.04
N ARG A 317 17.23 -0.58 -9.23
CA ARG A 317 18.62 -1.04 -9.45
C ARG A 317 19.68 0.05 -9.26
N ARG A 318 19.29 1.30 -9.45
CA ARG A 318 20.14 2.48 -9.18
C ARG A 318 20.09 2.93 -7.70
N GLY A 319 19.41 2.18 -6.82
CA GLY A 319 19.31 2.48 -5.40
C GLY A 319 18.20 3.48 -5.05
N GLY A 320 17.26 3.73 -5.96
CA GLY A 320 16.10 4.59 -5.72
C GLY A 320 15.09 3.94 -4.77
N ARG A 321 14.33 4.77 -4.08
CA ARG A 321 13.29 4.38 -3.12
C ARG A 321 11.99 4.13 -3.90
N VAL A 322 11.67 2.87 -4.09
CA VAL A 322 10.44 2.44 -4.78
C VAL A 322 9.69 1.47 -3.89
N ALA A 323 8.38 1.62 -3.80
CA ALA A 323 7.47 0.69 -3.15
C ALA A 323 6.31 0.34 -4.08
N ILE A 324 5.56 -0.71 -3.75
CA ILE A 324 4.36 -1.09 -4.49
C ILE A 324 3.13 -0.47 -3.85
N GLY A 325 2.21 0.04 -4.69
CA GLY A 325 0.88 0.50 -4.36
C GLY A 325 -0.19 -0.30 -5.10
N CYS A 326 -1.40 -0.38 -4.54
CA CYS A 326 -2.54 -1.07 -5.15
C CYS A 326 -3.52 -0.12 -5.84
N ASP A 327 -3.48 1.19 -5.51
CA ASP A 327 -4.33 2.24 -6.09
C ASP A 327 -5.83 2.08 -5.74
N SER A 328 -6.74 2.60 -6.57
CA SER A 328 -8.19 2.57 -6.35
C SER A 328 -8.86 1.35 -7.00
N GLU A 329 -10.14 1.17 -6.71
CA GLU A 329 -10.93 0.02 -7.22
C GLU A 329 -11.19 0.07 -8.71
N ASN A 330 -11.38 1.26 -9.27
CA ASN A 330 -11.59 1.42 -10.72
C ASN A 330 -10.28 1.72 -11.47
N ALA A 331 -9.14 1.62 -10.80
CA ALA A 331 -7.80 1.65 -11.37
C ALA A 331 -7.08 0.31 -11.22
N GLY A 332 -7.00 -0.23 -9.99
CA GLY A 332 -6.35 -1.52 -9.68
C GLY A 332 -7.33 -2.65 -9.39
N ASP A 333 -8.48 -2.36 -8.82
CA ASP A 333 -9.57 -3.25 -8.40
C ASP A 333 -9.26 -4.28 -7.31
N LEU A 334 -8.02 -4.66 -7.09
CA LEU A 334 -7.63 -5.66 -6.09
C LEU A 334 -6.53 -5.12 -5.18
N VAL A 335 -6.74 -5.28 -3.89
CA VAL A 335 -5.67 -5.07 -2.90
C VAL A 335 -4.98 -6.41 -2.65
N ASP A 336 -4.13 -6.82 -3.59
CA ASP A 336 -3.32 -8.03 -3.49
C ASP A 336 -1.84 -7.70 -3.77
N PRO A 337 -1.05 -7.43 -2.71
CA PRO A 337 0.33 -7.01 -2.86
C PRO A 337 1.22 -8.08 -3.49
N LEU A 338 0.99 -9.37 -3.23
CA LEU A 338 1.79 -10.45 -3.84
C LEU A 338 1.57 -10.51 -5.36
N ARG A 339 0.34 -10.36 -5.80
CA ARG A 339 0.04 -10.29 -7.24
C ARG A 339 0.57 -9.01 -7.88
N ALA A 340 0.51 -7.88 -7.18
CA ALA A 340 1.12 -6.64 -7.65
C ALA A 340 2.65 -6.77 -7.78
N ALA A 341 3.30 -7.45 -6.83
CA ALA A 341 4.74 -7.75 -6.89
C ALA A 341 5.10 -8.68 -8.06
N ALA A 342 4.31 -9.74 -8.28
CA ALA A 342 4.49 -10.63 -9.43
C ALA A 342 4.36 -9.87 -10.75
N LEU A 343 3.35 -9.02 -10.86
CA LEU A 343 3.13 -8.21 -12.05
C LEU A 343 4.27 -7.23 -12.28
N PHE A 344 4.74 -6.54 -11.23
CA PHE A 344 5.90 -5.65 -11.31
C PHE A 344 7.14 -6.39 -11.82
N ALA A 345 7.46 -7.55 -11.23
CA ALA A 345 8.61 -8.37 -11.65
C ALA A 345 8.47 -8.87 -13.09
N GLY A 346 7.27 -9.30 -13.48
CA GLY A 346 6.98 -9.74 -14.85
C GLY A 346 7.16 -8.63 -15.86
N LEU A 347 6.56 -7.46 -15.64
CA LEU A 347 6.71 -6.27 -16.48
C LEU A 347 8.17 -5.83 -16.62
N ALA A 348 8.92 -5.82 -15.51
CA ALA A 348 10.33 -5.44 -15.51
C ALA A 348 11.18 -6.36 -16.41
N LYS A 349 10.93 -7.68 -16.37
CA LYS A 349 11.61 -8.65 -17.22
C LYS A 349 11.22 -8.52 -18.69
N ASP A 350 9.92 -8.44 -18.96
CA ASP A 350 9.38 -8.44 -20.32
C ASP A 350 9.79 -7.17 -21.08
N THR A 351 9.72 -6.00 -20.44
CA THR A 351 10.16 -4.72 -21.00
C THR A 351 11.62 -4.75 -21.49
N ARG A 352 12.49 -5.53 -20.84
CA ARG A 352 13.91 -5.68 -21.21
C ARG A 352 14.20 -6.94 -22.04
N ALA A 353 13.21 -7.81 -22.20
CA ALA A 353 13.40 -9.17 -22.73
C ALA A 353 14.57 -9.92 -22.03
N ASP A 354 14.72 -9.69 -20.72
CA ASP A 354 15.79 -10.22 -19.88
C ASP A 354 15.22 -10.82 -18.59
N PRO A 355 15.17 -12.18 -18.47
CA PRO A 355 14.65 -12.84 -17.29
C PRO A 355 15.51 -12.62 -16.02
N THR A 356 16.73 -12.12 -16.17
CA THR A 356 17.65 -11.86 -15.06
C THR A 356 17.57 -10.43 -14.53
N TRP A 357 16.81 -9.55 -15.21
CA TRP A 357 16.77 -8.12 -14.92
C TRP A 357 16.18 -7.79 -13.55
N PHE A 358 15.11 -8.51 -13.14
CA PHE A 358 14.41 -8.27 -11.88
C PHE A 358 13.76 -9.56 -11.38
N GLY A 359 13.94 -9.92 -10.11
CA GLY A 359 13.49 -11.20 -9.57
C GLY A 359 12.36 -11.10 -8.54
N ALA A 360 11.90 -12.27 -8.08
CA ALA A 360 10.93 -12.39 -7.01
C ALA A 360 11.45 -11.80 -5.69
N HIS A 361 12.74 -11.98 -5.41
CA HIS A 361 13.40 -11.44 -4.22
C HIS A 361 13.36 -9.91 -4.22
N ASP A 362 13.71 -9.28 -5.35
CA ASP A 362 13.62 -7.82 -5.50
C ASP A 362 12.18 -7.33 -5.29
N ALA A 363 11.20 -8.08 -5.83
CA ALA A 363 9.78 -7.71 -5.73
C ALA A 363 9.24 -7.84 -4.29
N LEU A 364 9.65 -8.87 -3.52
CA LEU A 364 9.27 -9.00 -2.12
C LEU A 364 9.87 -7.87 -1.26
N GLU A 365 11.08 -7.41 -1.58
CA GLU A 365 11.66 -6.25 -0.91
C GLU A 365 10.82 -4.99 -1.07
N LEU A 366 10.18 -4.77 -2.25
CA LEU A 366 9.32 -3.61 -2.48
C LEU A 366 8.06 -3.61 -1.60
N LEU A 367 7.62 -4.77 -1.16
CA LEU A 367 6.49 -4.93 -0.24
C LEU A 367 6.89 -4.85 1.23
N THR A 368 8.17 -4.99 1.56
CA THR A 368 8.67 -5.11 2.93
C THR A 368 9.65 -4.00 3.25
N VAL A 369 10.94 -4.28 3.28
CA VAL A 369 11.98 -3.32 3.71
C VAL A 369 12.06 -2.06 2.85
N ARG A 370 11.96 -2.19 1.52
CA ARG A 370 11.96 -1.02 0.62
C ARG A 370 10.64 -0.26 0.70
N GLY A 371 9.51 -0.98 0.92
CA GLY A 371 8.23 -0.37 1.21
C GLY A 371 8.30 0.50 2.46
N ALA A 372 8.80 -0.05 3.55
CA ALA A 372 9.00 0.67 4.80
C ALA A 372 9.96 1.86 4.65
N GLU A 373 11.06 1.69 3.91
CA GLU A 373 11.99 2.78 3.59
C GLU A 373 11.30 3.90 2.80
N ALA A 374 10.54 3.56 1.76
CA ALA A 374 9.87 4.53 0.90
C ALA A 374 8.89 5.43 1.67
N ILE A 375 8.23 4.89 2.70
CA ILE A 375 7.29 5.65 3.53
C ILE A 375 7.92 6.21 4.82
N GLY A 376 9.26 6.10 4.98
CA GLY A 376 9.98 6.65 6.12
C GLY A 376 9.84 5.87 7.44
N MET A 377 9.42 4.60 7.40
CA MET A 377 9.20 3.73 8.56
C MET A 377 10.22 2.60 8.69
N ALA A 378 11.35 2.66 7.99
CA ALA A 378 12.40 1.62 7.99
C ALA A 378 12.96 1.31 9.39
N GLY A 379 12.82 2.22 10.35
CA GLY A 379 13.20 2.01 11.77
C GLY A 379 12.21 1.13 12.55
N ASP A 380 10.97 1.03 12.10
CA ASP A 380 9.87 0.43 12.88
C ASP A 380 9.37 -0.89 12.29
N ILE A 381 9.20 -0.97 10.96
CA ILE A 381 8.56 -2.09 10.26
C ILE A 381 9.39 -2.56 9.06
N GLY A 382 8.90 -3.58 8.34
CA GLY A 382 9.48 -4.08 7.09
C GLY A 382 10.49 -5.20 7.27
N SER A 383 10.96 -5.48 8.49
CA SER A 383 11.83 -6.61 8.80
C SER A 383 11.46 -7.27 10.13
N ILE A 384 11.87 -8.52 10.33
CA ILE A 384 11.72 -9.29 11.57
C ILE A 384 13.04 -9.23 12.32
N GLU A 385 13.22 -8.16 13.09
CA GLU A 385 14.40 -7.91 13.89
C GLU A 385 13.99 -7.52 15.33
N VAL A 386 14.80 -7.90 16.31
CA VAL A 386 14.54 -7.54 17.72
C VAL A 386 14.45 -6.02 17.87
N GLY A 387 13.41 -5.55 18.54
CA GLY A 387 13.13 -4.12 18.77
C GLY A 387 12.20 -3.49 17.72
N ARG A 388 11.91 -4.17 16.60
CA ARG A 388 10.94 -3.73 15.60
C ARG A 388 9.51 -3.98 16.04
N ARG A 389 8.56 -3.27 15.47
CA ARG A 389 7.14 -3.55 15.62
C ARG A 389 6.81 -4.94 15.10
N ALA A 390 5.93 -5.64 15.81
CA ALA A 390 5.46 -6.95 15.38
C ALA A 390 4.31 -6.81 14.38
N ASP A 391 4.66 -6.41 13.16
CA ASP A 391 3.82 -6.43 11.99
C ASP A 391 4.26 -7.64 11.16
N LEU A 392 3.47 -8.75 11.23
CA LEU A 392 3.86 -10.07 10.74
C LEU A 392 2.73 -10.70 9.95
N VAL A 393 3.08 -11.48 8.92
CA VAL A 393 2.13 -12.28 8.12
C VAL A 393 2.56 -13.74 8.16
N VAL A 394 1.61 -14.61 8.45
CA VAL A 394 1.74 -16.06 8.32
C VAL A 394 1.09 -16.51 7.03
N HIS A 395 1.85 -17.16 6.16
CA HIS A 395 1.37 -17.78 4.94
C HIS A 395 1.32 -19.29 5.10
N GLY A 396 0.27 -19.94 4.63
CA GLY A 396 0.15 -21.40 4.85
C GLY A 396 -1.14 -22.02 4.36
N ARG A 397 -1.94 -21.30 3.57
CA ARG A 397 -3.24 -21.82 3.09
C ARG A 397 -3.40 -21.71 1.57
N GLY A 398 -4.47 -22.31 1.09
CA GLY A 398 -4.86 -22.31 -0.30
C GLY A 398 -4.38 -23.55 -1.06
N PRO A 399 -5.08 -23.91 -2.16
CA PRO A 399 -4.81 -25.13 -2.91
C PRO A 399 -3.49 -25.10 -3.69
N ASN A 400 -2.95 -23.91 -3.89
CA ASN A 400 -1.67 -23.66 -4.57
C ASN A 400 -0.50 -23.51 -3.59
N TRP A 401 -0.75 -23.63 -2.27
CA TRP A 401 0.30 -23.60 -1.27
C TRP A 401 0.99 -24.95 -1.15
N VAL A 402 2.26 -25.02 -1.56
CA VAL A 402 3.07 -26.24 -1.49
C VAL A 402 4.29 -25.99 -0.60
N PRO A 403 4.25 -26.42 0.66
CA PRO A 403 5.27 -26.06 1.66
C PRO A 403 6.65 -26.67 1.41
N ALA A 404 6.77 -27.64 0.49
CA ALA A 404 8.03 -28.33 0.20
C ALA A 404 9.02 -27.53 -0.66
N GLY A 405 8.71 -26.28 -1.03
CA GLY A 405 9.60 -25.43 -1.80
C GLY A 405 10.86 -25.03 -1.01
N ARG A 406 12.03 -25.12 -1.64
CA ARG A 406 13.30 -24.71 -1.01
C ARG A 406 13.45 -23.19 -0.93
N ASP A 407 12.76 -22.48 -1.81
CA ASP A 407 12.76 -21.01 -1.86
C ASP A 407 11.31 -20.49 -1.69
N PRO A 408 10.93 -20.08 -0.48
CA PRO A 408 9.60 -19.56 -0.19
C PRO A 408 9.30 -18.26 -0.89
N VAL A 409 10.31 -17.47 -1.27
CA VAL A 409 10.10 -16.20 -1.99
C VAL A 409 9.54 -16.45 -3.38
N LEU A 410 10.01 -17.49 -4.07
CA LEU A 410 9.45 -17.90 -5.37
C LEU A 410 8.00 -18.37 -5.22
N GLN A 411 7.70 -19.11 -4.15
CA GLN A 411 6.33 -19.55 -3.84
C GLN A 411 5.42 -18.34 -3.57
N LEU A 412 5.86 -17.40 -2.77
CA LEU A 412 5.08 -16.21 -2.43
C LEU A 412 4.78 -15.36 -3.66
N VAL A 413 5.81 -14.99 -4.43
CA VAL A 413 5.66 -14.02 -5.52
C VAL A 413 5.03 -14.66 -6.78
N TRP A 414 5.47 -15.87 -7.17
CA TRP A 414 4.99 -16.46 -8.42
C TRP A 414 3.87 -17.49 -8.23
N GLY A 415 3.86 -18.18 -7.08
CA GLY A 415 2.96 -19.30 -6.83
C GLY A 415 1.79 -18.97 -5.89
N SER A 416 1.71 -17.75 -5.34
CA SER A 416 0.71 -17.39 -4.35
C SER A 416 -0.01 -16.09 -4.67
N ASP A 417 -0.99 -15.79 -3.87
CA ASP A 417 -1.73 -14.53 -3.80
C ASP A 417 -2.24 -14.33 -2.37
N GLY A 418 -3.07 -13.32 -2.13
CA GLY A 418 -3.62 -13.04 -0.80
C GLY A 418 -4.33 -14.21 -0.13
N ARG A 419 -4.80 -15.20 -0.90
CA ARG A 419 -5.43 -16.42 -0.33
C ARG A 419 -4.44 -17.30 0.44
N SER A 420 -3.14 -17.11 0.30
CA SER A 420 -2.13 -17.80 1.09
C SER A 420 -2.03 -17.29 2.52
N VAL A 421 -2.55 -16.11 2.82
CA VAL A 421 -2.52 -15.49 4.15
C VAL A 421 -3.39 -16.27 5.12
N LEU A 422 -2.78 -16.74 6.19
CA LEU A 422 -3.42 -17.47 7.28
C LEU A 422 -3.72 -16.53 8.45
N ASP A 423 -2.67 -15.91 9.01
CA ASP A 423 -2.79 -14.99 10.13
C ASP A 423 -2.05 -13.69 9.85
N VAL A 424 -2.52 -12.58 10.39
CA VAL A 424 -1.86 -11.28 10.33
C VAL A 424 -1.82 -10.66 11.72
N VAL A 425 -0.64 -10.19 12.09
CA VAL A 425 -0.38 -9.47 13.33
C VAL A 425 0.04 -8.05 12.99
N ILE A 426 -0.57 -7.06 13.63
CA ILE A 426 -0.21 -5.64 13.51
C ILE A 426 0.00 -5.07 14.92
N ASP A 427 1.18 -4.49 15.13
CA ASP A 427 1.56 -3.95 16.44
C ASP A 427 1.37 -4.98 17.59
N GLY A 428 1.66 -6.26 17.29
CA GLY A 428 1.50 -7.39 18.20
C GLY A 428 0.07 -7.90 18.40
N ARG A 429 -0.92 -7.30 17.75
CA ARG A 429 -2.34 -7.70 17.83
C ARG A 429 -2.73 -8.57 16.64
N VAL A 430 -3.38 -9.69 16.90
CA VAL A 430 -3.93 -10.55 15.83
C VAL A 430 -5.13 -9.83 15.20
N VAL A 431 -5.00 -9.44 13.93
CA VAL A 431 -6.07 -8.78 13.17
C VAL A 431 -6.75 -9.70 12.16
N VAL A 432 -6.01 -10.71 11.67
CA VAL A 432 -6.56 -11.78 10.82
C VAL A 432 -6.20 -13.11 11.45
N ARG A 433 -7.16 -14.02 11.51
CA ARG A 433 -6.97 -15.41 11.93
C ARG A 433 -7.69 -16.34 10.97
N ASP A 434 -7.01 -17.42 10.57
CA ASP A 434 -7.54 -18.39 9.60
C ASP A 434 -8.08 -17.73 8.32
N GLY A 435 -7.44 -16.61 7.90
CA GLY A 435 -7.78 -15.80 6.72
C GLY A 435 -9.05 -14.96 6.89
N GLN A 436 -9.53 -14.76 8.10
CA GLN A 436 -10.68 -13.92 8.41
C GLN A 436 -10.29 -12.73 9.28
N CYS A 437 -10.77 -11.56 8.93
CA CYS A 437 -10.61 -10.37 9.76
C CYS A 437 -11.40 -10.54 11.07
N MET A 438 -10.72 -10.28 12.19
CA MET A 438 -11.27 -10.55 13.53
C MET A 438 -12.26 -9.50 14.03
N SER A 439 -12.27 -8.31 13.43
CA SER A 439 -13.02 -7.15 13.92
C SER A 439 -14.36 -6.93 13.25
N VAL A 440 -14.66 -7.65 12.17
CA VAL A 440 -15.89 -7.44 11.37
C VAL A 440 -16.56 -8.77 10.99
N ASP A 441 -17.89 -8.73 10.87
CA ASP A 441 -18.67 -9.74 10.17
C ASP A 441 -18.67 -9.38 8.65
N LEU A 442 -17.96 -10.17 7.86
CA LEU A 442 -17.79 -9.91 6.43
C LEU A 442 -19.10 -10.01 5.64
N GLU A 443 -20.02 -10.87 6.02
CA GLU A 443 -21.33 -11.03 5.35
C GLU A 443 -22.17 -9.77 5.55
N SER A 444 -22.33 -9.35 6.80
CA SER A 444 -23.03 -8.12 7.16
C SER A 444 -22.41 -6.87 6.50
N LEU A 445 -21.07 -6.79 6.49
CA LEU A 445 -20.35 -5.69 5.88
C LEU A 445 -20.60 -5.59 4.36
N ARG A 446 -20.66 -6.73 3.65
CA ARG A 446 -20.94 -6.78 2.22
C ARG A 446 -22.37 -6.35 1.89
N ASP A 447 -23.35 -6.77 2.69
CA ASP A 447 -24.74 -6.40 2.49
C ASP A 447 -24.95 -4.89 2.68
N GLU A 448 -24.34 -4.34 3.73
CA GLU A 448 -24.36 -2.90 3.99
C GLU A 448 -23.68 -2.11 2.85
N ALA A 449 -22.54 -2.56 2.39
CA ALA A 449 -21.80 -1.94 1.29
C ALA A 449 -22.57 -1.97 -0.02
N ALA A 450 -23.21 -3.08 -0.36
CA ALA A 450 -24.03 -3.19 -1.56
C ALA A 450 -25.22 -2.20 -1.52
N ALA A 451 -25.86 -2.08 -0.38
CA ALA A 451 -26.97 -1.14 -0.19
C ALA A 451 -26.48 0.33 -0.24
N ALA A 452 -25.33 0.61 0.39
CA ALA A 452 -24.71 1.95 0.37
C ALA A 452 -24.27 2.36 -1.04
N GLY A 453 -23.65 1.44 -1.80
CA GLY A 453 -23.23 1.68 -3.16
C GLY A 453 -24.39 2.08 -4.10
N LEU A 454 -25.52 1.40 -3.98
CA LEU A 454 -26.73 1.77 -4.76
C LEU A 454 -27.23 3.18 -4.41
N ARG A 455 -27.26 3.51 -3.11
CA ARG A 455 -27.65 4.86 -2.67
C ARG A 455 -26.66 5.93 -3.14
N LEU A 456 -25.36 5.60 -3.12
CA LEU A 456 -24.30 6.52 -3.57
C LEU A 456 -24.42 6.82 -5.07
N LEU A 457 -24.59 5.79 -5.90
CA LEU A 457 -24.81 5.95 -7.35
C LEU A 457 -26.06 6.79 -7.63
N ASP A 458 -27.14 6.60 -6.86
CA ASP A 458 -28.35 7.39 -7.01
C ASP A 458 -28.13 8.87 -6.66
N ARG A 459 -27.44 9.16 -5.56
CA ARG A 459 -27.08 10.55 -5.19
C ARG A 459 -26.15 11.20 -6.21
N ALA A 460 -25.19 10.45 -6.74
CA ALA A 460 -24.26 10.94 -7.75
C ALA A 460 -24.89 11.10 -9.15
N GLY A 461 -26.12 10.60 -9.36
CA GLY A 461 -26.77 10.61 -10.67
C GLY A 461 -26.09 9.68 -11.68
N VAL A 462 -25.22 8.78 -11.22
CA VAL A 462 -24.47 7.83 -12.06
C VAL A 462 -25.29 6.56 -12.27
N ARG A 463 -25.37 6.12 -13.53
CA ARG A 463 -26.13 4.93 -13.93
C ARG A 463 -25.22 3.99 -14.73
N PRO A 464 -24.40 3.16 -14.05
CA PRO A 464 -23.58 2.18 -14.74
C PRO A 464 -24.44 1.27 -15.61
N GLN A 465 -23.98 1.01 -16.81
CA GLN A 465 -24.64 0.09 -17.74
C GLN A 465 -23.75 -1.11 -17.97
N PRO A 466 -24.30 -2.34 -17.96
CA PRO A 466 -23.52 -3.51 -18.33
C PRO A 466 -23.09 -3.38 -19.81
N GLY A 467 -21.82 -3.71 -20.10
CA GLY A 467 -21.29 -3.68 -21.46
C GLY A 467 -21.94 -4.72 -22.39
N TRP A 468 -22.60 -5.72 -21.81
CA TRP A 468 -23.34 -6.75 -22.54
C TRP A 468 -24.85 -6.60 -22.29
N PRO A 469 -25.72 -6.98 -23.28
CA PRO A 469 -27.16 -6.89 -23.10
C PRO A 469 -27.65 -7.72 -21.91
N LEU A 470 -28.32 -7.06 -20.96
CA LEU A 470 -29.00 -7.71 -19.85
C LEU A 470 -30.44 -8.08 -20.30
N VAL A 471 -30.72 -9.37 -20.44
CA VAL A 471 -32.03 -9.90 -20.85
C VAL A 471 -32.67 -10.63 -19.69
N ARG A 472 -33.90 -10.38 -19.39
CA ARG A 472 -34.68 -11.17 -18.43
C ARG A 472 -35.32 -12.38 -19.10
N PRO A 473 -35.45 -13.53 -18.47
CA PRO A 473 -36.13 -14.69 -19.07
C PRO A 473 -37.57 -14.36 -19.54
N SER A 474 -38.27 -13.44 -18.85
CA SER A 474 -39.60 -12.95 -19.24
C SER A 474 -39.62 -12.14 -20.53
N ASP A 475 -38.47 -11.64 -20.98
CA ASP A 475 -38.40 -10.81 -22.19
C ASP A 475 -38.14 -11.63 -23.47
N GLN A 476 -38.04 -12.97 -23.31
CA GLN A 476 -37.77 -13.94 -24.37
C GLN A 476 -39.04 -14.74 -24.79
N CYS A 477 -40.24 -14.39 -24.29
CA CYS A 477 -41.50 -15.04 -24.61
C CYS A 477 -42.32 -14.22 -25.62
#